data_385df5382a34ee11c22a5e4ebaa45901
#
_entry.id   385df5382a34ee11c22a5e4ebaa45901
#
_cell.length_a   1.000
_cell.length_b   1.000
_cell.length_c   1.000
_cell.angle_alpha   90.00
_cell.angle_beta   90.00
_cell.angle_gamma   90.00
#
_symmetry.space_group_name_H-M   'P 1'
#
loop_
_entity.id
_entity.type
_entity.pdbx_description
1 polymer ?
#
loop_
_entity_poly.entity_id
_entity_poly.type
_entity_poly.pdbx_seq_one_letter_code
_entity_poly.pdbx_strand_id
1 'polypeptide(L)'
;MGRSEQNFNLEVQRMKAVCPLGEVVGNKMITEGKIPVISCEGGCFRGEIARVASHMVAKEEPYSRGCHGEMFTAPRSAMAEWAKKANKVVVIDGCFMHCHGRIMKNVVGHENMIQFDALPMYNKDNKYSDTMLVDEIPEAERKDLARQVADKILASLRGGQLGRDRKRCQEMAR
;
A
#
# COMPACT_ATOMS: atom_id res chain seq x y z
N MET A 1 22.32 21.78 5.43
CA MET A 1 21.30 22.63 4.79
C MET A 1 20.08 21.77 4.54
N GLY A 2 19.08 21.82 5.42
CA GLY A 2 17.81 21.11 5.24
C GLY A 2 17.03 21.76 4.10
N ARG A 3 16.81 21.05 3.01
CA ARG A 3 15.80 21.44 2.02
C ARG A 3 14.45 21.33 2.74
N SER A 4 13.76 22.45 2.91
CA SER A 4 12.37 22.43 3.35
C SER A 4 11.59 21.55 2.37
N GLU A 5 10.87 20.54 2.88
CA GLU A 5 9.96 19.75 2.07
C GLU A 5 8.85 20.69 1.57
N GLN A 6 8.99 21.16 0.33
CA GLN A 6 7.97 21.99 -0.31
C GLN A 6 7.00 21.08 -1.04
N ASN A 7 5.72 21.24 -0.71
CA ASN A 7 4.66 20.61 -1.48
C ASN A 7 4.62 21.21 -2.89
N PHE A 8 4.32 20.40 -3.89
CA PHE A 8 4.03 20.85 -5.24
C PHE A 8 2.69 20.30 -5.70
N ASN A 9 2.05 20.97 -6.63
CA ASN A 9 0.79 20.53 -7.22
C ASN A 9 1.09 19.84 -8.55
N LEU A 10 0.45 18.70 -8.78
CA LEU A 10 0.43 18.00 -10.04
C LEU A 10 -0.97 18.12 -10.65
N GLU A 11 -1.07 18.74 -11.81
CA GLU A 11 -2.31 18.74 -12.58
C GLU A 11 -2.47 17.41 -13.30
N VAL A 12 -3.61 16.77 -13.07
CA VAL A 12 -4.00 15.54 -13.77
C VAL A 12 -5.16 15.86 -14.70
N GLN A 13 -5.01 15.53 -15.98
CA GLN A 13 -6.07 15.74 -16.96
C GLN A 13 -7.34 14.98 -16.53
N ARG A 14 -8.46 15.71 -16.48
CA ARG A 14 -9.74 15.14 -16.11
C ARG A 14 -10.17 14.06 -17.10
N MET A 15 -10.48 12.89 -16.57
CA MET A 15 -11.05 11.80 -17.36
C MET A 15 -12.52 12.08 -17.68
N LYS A 16 -12.94 11.72 -18.90
CA LYS A 16 -14.36 11.81 -19.31
C LYS A 16 -15.22 10.69 -18.72
N ALA A 17 -14.61 9.54 -18.42
CA ALA A 17 -15.25 8.38 -17.84
C ALA A 17 -14.33 7.71 -16.83
N VAL A 18 -14.89 7.00 -15.86
CA VAL A 18 -14.17 6.16 -14.90
C VAL A 18 -13.96 4.76 -15.48
N CYS A 19 -13.01 4.00 -14.92
CA CYS A 19 -12.77 2.62 -15.32
C CYS A 19 -13.98 1.74 -14.96
N PRO A 20 -14.68 1.09 -15.92
CA PRO A 20 -15.85 0.26 -15.60
C PRO A 20 -15.53 -0.89 -14.65
N LEU A 21 -14.34 -1.50 -14.79
CA LEU A 21 -13.89 -2.55 -13.88
C LEU A 21 -13.62 -1.98 -12.46
N GLY A 22 -13.00 -0.80 -12.38
CA GLY A 22 -12.75 -0.11 -11.11
C GLY A 22 -14.04 0.23 -10.38
N GLU A 23 -15.11 0.61 -11.09
CA GLU A 23 -16.43 0.86 -10.49
C GLU A 23 -17.02 -0.43 -9.89
N VAL A 24 -16.99 -1.54 -10.63
CA VAL A 24 -17.50 -2.83 -10.15
C VAL A 24 -16.72 -3.31 -8.93
N VAL A 25 -15.39 -3.31 -9.03
CA VAL A 25 -14.52 -3.78 -7.95
C VAL A 25 -14.59 -2.86 -6.73
N GLY A 26 -14.50 -1.55 -6.92
CA GLY A 26 -14.56 -0.58 -5.82
C GLY A 26 -15.85 -0.69 -5.01
N ASN A 27 -17.02 -0.76 -5.68
CA ASN A 27 -18.30 -0.93 -5.01
C ASN A 27 -18.38 -2.27 -4.26
N LYS A 28 -17.89 -3.36 -4.84
CA LYS A 28 -17.81 -4.66 -4.17
C LYS A 28 -16.95 -4.59 -2.90
N MET A 29 -15.77 -3.99 -2.98
CA MET A 29 -14.86 -3.88 -1.84
C MET A 29 -15.43 -3.01 -0.71
N ILE A 30 -16.16 -1.95 -1.05
CA ILE A 30 -16.91 -1.14 -0.07
C ILE A 30 -17.96 -2.01 0.64
N THR A 31 -18.76 -2.76 -0.11
CA THR A 31 -19.82 -3.60 0.44
C THR A 31 -19.27 -4.71 1.35
N GLU A 32 -18.15 -5.30 0.98
CA GLU A 32 -17.48 -6.36 1.75
C GLU A 32 -16.63 -5.84 2.90
N GLY A 33 -16.49 -4.52 3.06
CA GLY A 33 -15.68 -3.91 4.13
C GLY A 33 -14.18 -4.22 4.02
N LYS A 34 -13.67 -4.44 2.80
CA LYS A 34 -12.27 -4.78 2.58
C LYS A 34 -11.34 -3.60 2.84
N ILE A 35 -10.11 -3.91 3.25
CA ILE A 35 -9.05 -2.94 3.48
C ILE A 35 -8.16 -2.84 2.23
N PRO A 36 -8.03 -1.64 1.61
CA PRO A 36 -7.17 -1.48 0.44
C PRO A 36 -5.70 -1.68 0.76
N VAL A 37 -4.98 -2.38 -0.12
CA VAL A 37 -3.52 -2.50 -0.11
C VAL A 37 -2.96 -1.83 -1.36
N ILE A 38 -2.13 -0.83 -1.15
CA ILE A 38 -1.44 -0.06 -2.19
C ILE A 38 0.06 -0.30 -2.06
N SER A 39 0.79 -0.29 -3.16
CA SER A 39 2.24 -0.46 -3.14
C SER A 39 2.98 0.57 -3.98
N CYS A 40 4.26 0.71 -3.71
CA CYS A 40 5.20 1.31 -4.64
C CYS A 40 5.23 0.52 -5.95
N GLU A 41 5.21 1.24 -7.07
CA GLU A 41 5.36 0.68 -8.41
C GLU A 41 6.62 1.29 -9.09
N GLY A 42 7.61 1.66 -8.28
CA GLY A 42 8.88 2.18 -8.78
C GLY A 42 9.63 1.15 -9.61
N GLY A 43 10.36 1.62 -10.64
CA GLY A 43 11.13 0.76 -11.54
C GLY A 43 12.38 0.12 -10.93
N CYS A 44 12.66 0.34 -9.65
CA CYS A 44 13.79 -0.25 -8.95
C CYS A 44 13.39 -1.55 -8.24
N PHE A 45 14.41 -2.34 -7.88
CA PHE A 45 14.22 -3.60 -7.17
C PHE A 45 13.38 -3.46 -5.89
N ARG A 46 13.60 -2.40 -5.11
CA ARG A 46 12.84 -2.12 -3.87
C ARG A 46 11.34 -1.95 -4.14
N GLY A 47 11.00 -1.24 -5.22
CA GLY A 47 9.61 -1.07 -5.65
C GLY A 47 8.99 -2.38 -6.11
N GLU A 48 9.73 -3.19 -6.87
CA GLU A 48 9.28 -4.51 -7.30
C GLU A 48 8.99 -5.45 -6.11
N ILE A 49 9.86 -5.49 -5.11
CA ILE A 49 9.63 -6.29 -3.91
C ILE A 49 8.36 -5.82 -3.17
N ALA A 50 8.16 -4.51 -3.03
CA ALA A 50 6.95 -3.96 -2.42
C ALA A 50 5.69 -4.34 -3.21
N ARG A 51 5.75 -4.26 -4.54
CA ARG A 51 4.65 -4.63 -5.45
C ARG A 51 4.28 -6.11 -5.30
N VAL A 52 5.25 -7.00 -5.37
CA VAL A 52 5.01 -8.44 -5.25
C VAL A 52 4.50 -8.80 -3.84
N ALA A 53 5.07 -8.20 -2.79
CA ALA A 53 4.62 -8.39 -1.41
C ALA A 53 3.16 -7.92 -1.23
N SER A 54 2.77 -6.80 -1.85
CA SER A 54 1.40 -6.29 -1.75
C SER A 54 0.37 -7.23 -2.35
N HIS A 55 0.71 -7.96 -3.42
CA HIS A 55 -0.16 -9.00 -3.97
C HIS A 55 -0.32 -10.19 -3.01
N MET A 56 0.71 -10.51 -2.24
CA MET A 56 0.64 -11.58 -1.24
C MET A 56 -0.20 -11.15 -0.02
N VAL A 57 0.01 -9.94 0.49
CA VAL A 57 -0.79 -9.38 1.59
C VAL A 57 -2.27 -9.27 1.21
N ALA A 58 -2.56 -8.84 -0.02
CA ALA A 58 -3.93 -8.67 -0.49
C ALA A 58 -4.71 -9.98 -0.74
N LYS A 59 -4.06 -11.14 -0.63
CA LYS A 59 -4.74 -12.46 -0.65
C LYS A 59 -5.31 -12.87 0.70
N GLU A 60 -4.86 -12.22 1.77
CA GLU A 60 -5.29 -12.53 3.13
C GLU A 60 -6.46 -11.63 3.54
N GLU A 61 -7.44 -12.20 4.23
CA GLU A 61 -8.55 -11.42 4.75
C GLU A 61 -8.11 -10.48 5.89
N PRO A 62 -8.66 -9.27 5.97
CA PRO A 62 -9.69 -8.64 5.14
C PRO A 62 -9.13 -7.76 4.01
N TYR A 63 -7.91 -7.99 3.56
CA TYR A 63 -7.17 -7.14 2.63
C TYR A 63 -7.57 -7.40 1.17
N SER A 64 -7.45 -6.37 0.32
CA SER A 64 -7.62 -6.49 -1.14
C SER A 64 -6.77 -5.48 -1.88
N ARG A 65 -6.29 -5.84 -3.06
CA ARG A 65 -5.42 -4.98 -3.88
C ARG A 65 -6.21 -3.81 -4.47
N GLY A 66 -5.77 -2.58 -4.19
CA GLY A 66 -6.31 -1.37 -4.78
C GLY A 66 -5.63 -0.98 -6.09
N CYS A 67 -6.35 -0.26 -6.94
CA CYS A 67 -5.80 0.36 -8.15
C CYS A 67 -5.38 1.80 -7.83
N HIS A 68 -4.11 2.01 -7.48
CA HIS A 68 -3.62 3.33 -7.13
C HIS A 68 -3.65 4.32 -8.32
N GLY A 69 -3.47 3.85 -9.55
CA GLY A 69 -3.62 4.70 -10.73
C GLY A 69 -4.98 5.38 -10.75
N GLU A 70 -6.06 4.63 -10.56
CA GLU A 70 -7.42 5.19 -10.52
C GLU A 70 -7.68 6.01 -9.24
N MET A 71 -7.19 5.55 -8.08
CA MET A 71 -7.30 6.30 -6.83
C MET A 71 -6.66 7.68 -6.91
N PHE A 72 -5.55 7.83 -7.66
CA PHE A 72 -4.83 9.09 -7.77
C PHE A 72 -5.35 10.00 -8.90
N THR A 73 -5.93 9.42 -9.95
CA THR A 73 -6.31 10.18 -11.16
C THR A 73 -7.81 10.34 -11.35
N ALA A 74 -8.63 9.54 -10.65
CA ALA A 74 -10.09 9.56 -10.73
C ALA A 74 -10.73 9.67 -9.33
N PRO A 75 -10.67 10.86 -8.68
CA PRO A 75 -11.02 11.03 -7.26
C PRO A 75 -12.50 10.78 -6.93
N ARG A 76 -13.36 10.60 -7.96
CA ARG A 76 -14.79 10.29 -7.81
C ARG A 76 -15.15 8.86 -8.21
N SER A 77 -14.18 8.04 -8.58
CA SER A 77 -14.41 6.63 -8.89
C SER A 77 -14.75 5.83 -7.63
N ALA A 78 -15.46 4.71 -7.79
CA ALA A 78 -15.74 3.80 -6.69
C ALA A 78 -14.43 3.26 -6.05
N MET A 79 -13.37 3.12 -6.84
CA MET A 79 -12.04 2.73 -6.34
C MET A 79 -11.45 3.78 -5.38
N ALA A 80 -11.55 5.08 -5.73
CA ALA A 80 -11.11 6.17 -4.85
C ALA A 80 -12.02 6.31 -3.62
N GLU A 81 -13.34 6.15 -3.79
CA GLU A 81 -14.28 6.15 -2.68
C GLU A 81 -14.06 4.99 -1.72
N TRP A 82 -13.69 3.80 -2.22
CA TRP A 82 -13.30 2.69 -1.37
C TRP A 82 -12.12 3.05 -0.48
N ALA A 83 -11.06 3.63 -1.02
CA ALA A 83 -9.92 4.06 -0.23
C ALA A 83 -10.28 5.08 0.85
N LYS A 84 -11.17 6.04 0.54
CA LYS A 84 -11.62 7.09 1.49
C LYS A 84 -12.56 6.55 2.57
N LYS A 85 -13.42 5.59 2.23
CA LYS A 85 -14.41 4.99 3.15
C LYS A 85 -13.81 3.86 4.00
N ALA A 86 -12.71 3.27 3.57
CA ALA A 86 -12.03 2.24 4.34
C ALA A 86 -11.51 2.82 5.66
N ASN A 87 -11.68 2.08 6.74
CA ASN A 87 -11.20 2.49 8.07
C ASN A 87 -9.67 2.71 8.08
N LYS A 88 -8.94 1.91 7.29
CA LYS A 88 -7.51 2.02 7.08
C LYS A 88 -7.15 1.67 5.64
N VAL A 89 -6.03 2.20 5.18
CA VAL A 89 -5.38 1.82 3.92
C VAL A 89 -3.97 1.35 4.23
N VAL A 90 -3.62 0.16 3.80
CA VAL A 90 -2.26 -0.37 3.90
C VAL A 90 -1.44 0.13 2.71
N VAL A 91 -0.33 0.78 2.98
CA VAL A 91 0.60 1.27 1.95
C VAL A 91 1.96 0.62 2.15
N ILE A 92 2.47 -0.05 1.13
CA ILE A 92 3.76 -0.73 1.14
C ILE A 92 4.69 -0.01 0.19
N ASP A 93 5.53 0.87 0.72
CA ASP A 93 6.56 1.54 -0.05
C ASP A 93 7.83 0.67 -0.18
N GLY A 94 8.58 0.84 -1.26
CA GLY A 94 9.82 0.10 -1.49
C GLY A 94 10.92 0.53 -0.53
N CYS A 95 10.94 1.81 -0.13
CA CYS A 95 11.96 2.40 0.73
C CYS A 95 11.48 3.71 1.38
N PHE A 96 12.36 4.31 2.18
CA PHE A 96 12.13 5.57 2.91
C PHE A 96 11.72 6.79 2.05
N MET A 97 11.82 6.72 0.72
CA MET A 97 11.35 7.78 -0.16
C MET A 97 9.82 7.93 -0.16
N HIS A 98 9.10 6.88 0.21
CA HIS A 98 7.63 6.87 0.36
C HIS A 98 6.87 7.44 -0.83
N CYS A 99 7.29 7.07 -2.06
CA CYS A 99 6.75 7.68 -3.28
C CYS A 99 5.23 7.60 -3.38
N HIS A 100 4.66 6.43 -3.11
CA HIS A 100 3.21 6.22 -3.14
C HIS A 100 2.54 6.63 -1.83
N GLY A 101 3.20 6.44 -0.70
CA GLY A 101 2.72 6.89 0.59
C GLY A 101 2.47 8.40 0.65
N ARG A 102 3.38 9.21 0.09
CA ARG A 102 3.23 10.67 0.02
C ARG A 102 2.01 11.10 -0.81
N ILE A 103 1.72 10.40 -1.91
CA ILE A 103 0.53 10.67 -2.72
C ILE A 103 -0.72 10.23 -1.96
N MET A 104 -0.70 9.00 -1.42
CA MET A 104 -1.84 8.41 -0.73
C MET A 104 -2.26 9.20 0.52
N LYS A 105 -1.30 9.81 1.21
CA LYS A 105 -1.54 10.72 2.33
C LYS A 105 -2.48 11.87 1.97
N ASN A 106 -2.40 12.39 0.75
CA ASN A 106 -3.28 13.45 0.26
C ASN A 106 -4.66 12.93 -0.19
N VAL A 107 -4.80 11.62 -0.41
CA VAL A 107 -6.07 11.01 -0.82
C VAL A 107 -6.94 10.64 0.37
N VAL A 108 -6.34 10.07 1.43
CA VAL A 108 -7.09 9.51 2.58
C VAL A 108 -6.74 10.12 3.94
N GLY A 109 -5.74 10.99 4.01
CA GLY A 109 -5.20 11.50 5.28
C GLY A 109 -4.20 10.52 5.92
N HIS A 110 -3.25 11.08 6.66
CA HIS A 110 -2.18 10.30 7.30
C HIS A 110 -2.72 9.35 8.37
N GLU A 111 -3.71 9.78 9.11
CA GLU A 111 -4.35 9.03 10.20
C GLU A 111 -5.04 7.76 9.72
N ASN A 112 -5.42 7.70 8.45
CA ASN A 112 -6.08 6.55 7.83
C ASN A 112 -5.11 5.57 7.15
N MET A 113 -3.80 5.83 7.22
CA MET A 113 -2.77 4.98 6.62
C MET A 113 -2.10 4.07 7.64
N ILE A 114 -1.77 2.86 7.19
CA ILE A 114 -0.79 1.97 7.83
C ILE A 114 0.33 1.80 6.80
N GLN A 115 1.47 2.46 7.05
CA GLN A 115 2.57 2.50 6.09
C GLN A 115 3.71 1.58 6.51
N PHE A 116 4.26 0.88 5.53
CA PHE A 116 5.39 -0.01 5.67
C PHE A 116 6.46 0.29 4.62
N ASP A 117 7.72 0.13 5.01
CA ASP A 117 8.87 0.13 4.11
C ASP A 117 9.33 -1.30 3.88
N ALA A 118 9.41 -1.73 2.62
CA ALA A 118 9.86 -3.08 2.30
C ALA A 118 11.36 -3.29 2.56
N LEU A 119 12.19 -2.29 2.23
CA LEU A 119 13.66 -2.41 2.30
C LEU A 119 14.19 -2.89 3.66
N PRO A 120 13.78 -2.38 4.83
CA PRO A 120 14.29 -2.89 6.10
C PRO A 120 13.73 -4.26 6.49
N MET A 121 12.75 -4.79 5.76
CA MET A 121 12.10 -6.06 6.06
C MET A 121 12.77 -7.26 5.41
N TYR A 122 13.57 -7.05 4.37
CA TYR A 122 14.44 -8.07 3.80
C TYR A 122 15.91 -7.64 3.98
N ASN A 123 16.85 -8.51 3.68
CA ASN A 123 18.27 -8.18 3.83
C ASN A 123 18.64 -6.97 2.96
N LYS A 124 18.89 -5.82 3.58
CA LYS A 124 19.28 -4.58 2.92
C LYS A 124 20.65 -4.67 2.21
N ASP A 125 21.48 -5.62 2.62
CA ASP A 125 22.78 -5.89 2.00
C ASP A 125 22.66 -6.84 0.78
N ASN A 126 21.42 -7.13 0.36
CA ASN A 126 21.18 -7.88 -0.85
C ASN A 126 21.79 -7.16 -2.06
N LYS A 127 22.52 -7.89 -2.87
CA LYS A 127 23.29 -7.40 -4.03
C LYS A 127 22.43 -6.61 -5.05
N TYR A 128 21.11 -6.78 -5.03
CA TYR A 128 20.20 -6.10 -5.94
C TYR A 128 19.51 -4.87 -5.36
N SER A 129 19.76 -4.53 -4.09
CA SER A 129 19.03 -3.45 -3.41
C SER A 129 19.08 -2.11 -4.11
N ASP A 130 20.11 -1.86 -4.90
CA ASP A 130 20.31 -0.60 -5.62
C ASP A 130 20.19 -0.71 -7.15
N THR A 131 19.64 -1.84 -7.65
CA THR A 131 19.45 -2.03 -9.09
C THR A 131 18.13 -1.49 -9.61
N MET A 132 18.17 -0.97 -10.83
CA MET A 132 16.98 -0.64 -11.64
C MET A 132 16.67 -1.73 -12.68
N LEU A 133 17.60 -2.67 -12.91
CA LEU A 133 17.46 -3.72 -13.94
C LEU A 133 16.76 -4.95 -13.34
N VAL A 134 15.50 -4.80 -13.01
CA VAL A 134 14.71 -5.83 -12.30
C VAL A 134 14.57 -7.12 -13.10
N ASP A 135 14.52 -7.03 -14.42
CA ASP A 135 14.34 -8.18 -15.31
C ASP A 135 15.56 -9.12 -15.33
N GLU A 136 16.73 -8.63 -14.94
CA GLU A 136 17.94 -9.44 -14.81
C GLU A 136 17.96 -10.29 -13.53
N ILE A 137 17.01 -10.07 -12.61
CA ILE A 137 16.93 -10.76 -11.33
C ILE A 137 15.98 -11.95 -11.46
N PRO A 138 16.40 -13.18 -11.08
CA PRO A 138 15.54 -14.34 -11.14
C PRO A 138 14.20 -14.12 -10.41
N GLU A 139 13.10 -14.49 -11.06
CA GLU A 139 11.76 -14.31 -10.50
C GLU A 139 11.57 -15.02 -9.16
N ALA A 140 12.17 -16.20 -8.99
CA ALA A 140 12.12 -16.96 -7.73
C ALA A 140 12.72 -16.14 -6.59
N GLU A 141 13.88 -15.51 -6.80
CA GLU A 141 14.55 -14.69 -5.78
C GLU A 141 13.71 -13.45 -5.42
N ARG A 142 13.11 -12.79 -6.41
CA ARG A 142 12.18 -11.68 -6.17
C ARG A 142 10.96 -12.12 -5.34
N LYS A 143 10.39 -13.26 -5.65
CA LYS A 143 9.25 -13.82 -4.92
C LYS A 143 9.60 -14.21 -3.48
N ASP A 144 10.76 -14.79 -3.25
CA ASP A 144 11.20 -15.20 -1.91
C ASP A 144 11.41 -14.00 -0.99
N LEU A 145 12.06 -12.94 -1.49
CA LEU A 145 12.23 -11.71 -0.73
C LEU A 145 10.88 -11.00 -0.47
N ALA A 146 10.01 -10.95 -1.48
CA ALA A 146 8.68 -10.38 -1.32
C ALA A 146 7.83 -11.15 -0.30
N ARG A 147 7.97 -12.48 -0.21
CA ARG A 147 7.31 -13.30 0.81
C ARG A 147 7.77 -12.93 2.21
N GLN A 148 9.08 -12.79 2.42
CA GLN A 148 9.62 -12.34 3.71
C GLN A 148 9.01 -11.00 4.15
N VAL A 149 8.87 -10.05 3.21
CA VAL A 149 8.22 -8.76 3.46
C VAL A 149 6.75 -8.94 3.80
N ALA A 150 6.01 -9.71 2.99
CA ALA A 150 4.58 -9.95 3.21
C ALA A 150 4.29 -10.60 4.56
N ASP A 151 5.07 -11.60 4.95
CA ASP A 151 4.92 -12.31 6.23
C ASP A 151 5.14 -11.37 7.43
N LYS A 152 6.15 -10.50 7.37
CA LYS A 152 6.42 -9.50 8.42
C LYS A 152 5.31 -8.45 8.51
N ILE A 153 4.79 -7.99 7.37
CA ILE A 153 3.66 -7.06 7.32
C ILE A 153 2.41 -7.70 7.93
N LEU A 154 2.06 -8.92 7.52
CA LEU A 154 0.90 -9.63 8.04
C LEU A 154 1.00 -9.89 9.54
N ALA A 155 2.18 -10.26 10.04
CA ALA A 155 2.43 -10.40 11.47
C ALA A 155 2.20 -9.08 12.23
N SER A 156 2.69 -7.96 11.69
CA SER A 156 2.48 -6.63 12.26
C SER A 156 1.01 -6.22 12.28
N LEU A 157 0.29 -6.44 11.18
CA LEU A 157 -1.13 -6.12 11.05
C LEU A 157 -1.99 -6.92 12.05
N ARG A 158 -1.71 -8.21 12.21
CA ARG A 158 -2.37 -9.07 13.20
C ARG A 158 -2.05 -8.64 14.65
N GLY A 159 -0.79 -8.30 14.94
CA GLY A 159 -0.38 -7.81 16.26
C GLY A 159 -1.04 -6.49 16.65
N GLY A 160 -1.20 -5.57 15.71
CA GLY A 160 -1.92 -4.30 15.90
C GLY A 160 -3.44 -4.50 16.13
N GLN A 161 -4.07 -5.52 15.58
CA GLN A 161 -5.45 -5.88 15.86
C GLN A 161 -5.61 -6.43 17.29
N LEU A 162 -4.76 -7.37 17.71
CA LEU A 162 -4.78 -7.92 19.07
C LEU A 162 -4.58 -6.87 20.15
N GLY A 163 -3.75 -5.85 19.89
CA GLY A 163 -3.54 -4.74 20.82
C GLY A 163 -4.77 -3.84 20.99
N ARG A 164 -5.55 -3.62 19.93
CA ARG A 164 -6.81 -2.86 19.96
C ARG A 164 -7.94 -3.62 20.65
N ASP A 165 -8.07 -4.90 20.40
CA ASP A 165 -9.07 -5.75 21.02
C ASP A 165 -8.86 -5.86 22.53
N ARG A 166 -7.60 -5.96 23.00
CA ARG A 166 -7.27 -5.93 24.44
C ARG A 166 -7.65 -4.61 25.10
N LYS A 167 -7.37 -3.46 24.47
CA LYS A 167 -7.76 -2.15 25.02
C LYS A 167 -9.28 -2.01 25.10
N ARG A 168 -10.01 -2.42 24.05
CA ARG A 168 -11.47 -2.38 24.02
C ARG A 168 -12.10 -3.28 25.10
N CYS A 169 -11.56 -4.49 25.32
CA CYS A 169 -12.01 -5.36 26.40
C CYS A 169 -11.74 -4.76 27.78
N GLN A 170 -10.63 -4.04 27.98
CA GLN A 170 -10.31 -3.37 29.25
C GLN A 170 -11.20 -2.15 29.51
N GLU A 171 -11.59 -1.42 28.45
CA GLU A 171 -12.51 -0.27 28.57
C GLU A 171 -13.95 -0.69 28.84
N MET A 172 -14.37 -1.85 28.33
CA MET A 172 -15.71 -2.42 28.60
C MET A 172 -15.83 -3.10 29.98
N ALA A 173 -14.72 -3.38 30.64
CA ALA A 173 -14.68 -4.00 31.96
C ALA A 173 -14.55 -2.99 33.12
N ARG A 174 -14.58 -1.68 32.84
CA ARG A 174 -14.61 -0.58 33.78
C ARG A 174 -15.97 0.09 33.82
#